data_dba8281e56f4d1e782f6571a2146fac6
#
_entry.id   dba8281e56f4d1e782f6571a2146fac6
#
_cell.length_a   1.000
_cell.length_b   1.000
_cell.length_c   1.000
_cell.angle_alpha   90.00
_cell.angle_beta   90.00
_cell.angle_gamma   90.00
#
_symmetry.space_group_name_H-M   'P 1'
#
loop_
_entity.id
_entity.type
_entity.pdbx_description
1 polymer ?
#
loop_
_entity_poly.entity_id
_entity_poly.type
_entity_poly.pdbx_seq_one_letter_code
_entity_poly.pdbx_strand_id
1 'polypeptide(L)'
;MLTVTQDMMLPTAITGSYPRPLWFDLSLNGRSFKSALGESLFREQYLDAVAAIINAQEAAGLDIVTDGDSRFDLAVGGKSWFFYPIERIDGIEGHRDTSRGWMSRHDLRPGKILWEVQEAYQPGIVKRKLERGPLEYTAIWQVAQRMTDRPVKFGAICAPALASMLWNEFYKED
;
A
#
# COMPACT_ATOMS: atom_id res chain seq x y z
N MET A 1 12.93 8.48 -20.42
CA MET A 1 12.54 9.77 -19.82
C MET A 1 11.02 9.79 -19.77
N LEU A 2 10.42 10.02 -18.62
CA LEU A 2 8.96 10.12 -18.54
C LEU A 2 8.55 11.46 -19.17
N THR A 3 7.82 11.40 -20.27
CA THR A 3 7.39 12.59 -21.03
C THR A 3 6.01 13.09 -20.61
N VAL A 4 5.34 12.38 -19.70
CA VAL A 4 3.94 12.62 -19.32
C VAL A 4 3.71 14.03 -18.72
N THR A 5 4.74 14.62 -18.13
CA THR A 5 4.67 15.96 -17.52
C THR A 5 5.46 17.01 -18.30
N GLN A 6 5.91 16.69 -19.52
CA GLN A 6 6.80 17.56 -20.29
C GLN A 6 6.17 18.92 -20.60
N ASP A 7 4.87 18.94 -20.83
CA ASP A 7 4.11 20.15 -21.18
C ASP A 7 3.35 20.74 -19.97
N MET A 8 3.59 20.24 -18.75
CA MET A 8 2.95 20.73 -17.54
C MET A 8 3.90 21.64 -16.75
N MET A 9 3.45 22.85 -16.48
CA MET A 9 4.16 23.78 -15.60
C MET A 9 3.71 23.53 -14.15
N LEU A 10 4.62 23.02 -13.30
CA LEU A 10 4.35 22.70 -11.89
C LEU A 10 3.16 21.71 -11.70
N PRO A 11 3.24 20.50 -12.26
CA PRO A 11 2.15 19.54 -12.16
C PRO A 11 1.86 19.19 -10.71
N THR A 12 0.58 19.15 -10.38
CA THR A 12 0.08 18.86 -9.04
C THR A 12 -0.23 17.37 -8.87
N ALA A 13 0.11 16.80 -7.72
CA ALA A 13 -0.21 15.44 -7.36
C ALA A 13 -0.28 15.30 -5.83
N ILE A 14 -1.02 14.33 -5.35
CA ILE A 14 -0.98 13.94 -3.94
C ILE A 14 0.12 12.91 -3.67
N THR A 15 0.48 12.77 -2.41
CA THR A 15 1.33 11.69 -1.88
C THR A 15 0.65 11.10 -0.65
N GLY A 16 0.74 9.78 -0.51
CA GLY A 16 0.13 9.04 0.58
C GLY A 16 -1.21 8.41 0.22
N SER A 17 -1.72 7.62 1.14
CA SER A 17 -2.95 6.86 0.98
C SER A 17 -4.18 7.72 1.22
N TYR A 18 -5.23 7.49 0.46
CA TYR A 18 -6.56 8.01 0.75
C TYR A 18 -7.20 7.22 1.89
N PRO A 19 -8.06 7.87 2.68
CA PRO A 19 -8.88 7.13 3.64
C PRO A 19 -9.70 6.07 2.92
N ARG A 20 -9.66 4.85 3.43
CA ARG A 20 -10.45 3.76 2.86
C ARG A 20 -11.93 3.97 3.20
N PRO A 21 -12.85 3.90 2.21
CA PRO A 21 -14.27 3.95 2.50
C PRO A 21 -14.69 2.82 3.44
N LEU A 22 -15.57 3.10 4.40
CA LEU A 22 -16.04 2.09 5.37
C LEU A 22 -16.76 0.91 4.73
N TRP A 23 -17.38 1.12 3.57
CA TRP A 23 -18.06 0.07 2.82
C TRP A 23 -17.09 -0.85 2.05
N PHE A 24 -15.83 -0.45 1.87
CA PHE A 24 -14.80 -1.31 1.32
C PHE A 24 -14.15 -2.08 2.47
N ASP A 25 -14.78 -3.16 2.90
CA ASP A 25 -14.38 -3.97 4.06
C ASP A 25 -13.61 -5.26 3.71
N LEU A 26 -13.48 -5.58 2.43
CA LEU A 26 -12.75 -6.75 1.98
C LEU A 26 -11.25 -6.50 1.92
N SER A 27 -10.48 -7.50 2.33
CA SER A 27 -9.03 -7.51 2.33
C SER A 27 -8.46 -8.54 1.36
N LEU A 28 -7.26 -8.28 0.85
CA LEU A 28 -6.53 -9.25 0.02
C LEU A 28 -6.05 -10.45 0.82
N ASN A 29 -5.79 -10.30 2.12
CA ASN A 29 -5.33 -11.37 3.01
C ASN A 29 -4.13 -12.16 2.42
N GLY A 30 -3.12 -11.46 1.93
CA GLY A 30 -1.94 -12.05 1.29
C GLY A 30 -2.18 -12.65 -0.12
N ARG A 31 -3.42 -12.69 -0.61
CA ARG A 31 -3.73 -13.21 -1.95
C ARG A 31 -3.15 -12.33 -3.05
N SER A 32 -2.94 -12.94 -4.21
CA SER A 32 -2.60 -12.19 -5.42
C SER A 32 -3.75 -11.24 -5.79
N PHE A 33 -3.41 -10.03 -6.24
CA PHE A 33 -4.38 -9.03 -6.66
C PHE A 33 -5.26 -9.52 -7.82
N LYS A 34 -4.66 -10.19 -8.82
CA LYS A 34 -5.41 -10.74 -9.95
C LYS A 34 -6.40 -11.82 -9.53
N SER A 35 -6.00 -12.66 -8.58
CA SER A 35 -6.91 -13.68 -8.04
C SER A 35 -8.09 -13.03 -7.32
N ALA A 36 -7.85 -12.01 -6.50
CA ALA A 36 -8.89 -11.29 -5.80
C ALA A 36 -9.87 -10.58 -6.76
N LEU A 37 -9.38 -9.99 -7.84
CA LEU A 37 -10.21 -9.39 -8.89
C LEU A 37 -11.13 -10.40 -9.60
N GLY A 38 -10.85 -11.70 -9.51
CA GLY A 38 -11.74 -12.75 -9.97
C GLY A 38 -13.03 -12.87 -9.16
N GLU A 39 -13.03 -12.46 -7.91
CA GLU A 39 -14.20 -12.45 -7.03
C GLU A 39 -15.03 -11.18 -7.28
N SER A 40 -16.32 -11.35 -7.59
CA SER A 40 -17.19 -10.22 -7.94
C SER A 40 -17.26 -9.18 -6.82
N LEU A 41 -17.45 -9.62 -5.59
CA LEU A 41 -17.63 -8.72 -4.45
C LEU A 41 -16.36 -7.88 -4.17
N PHE A 42 -15.17 -8.50 -4.15
CA PHE A 42 -13.92 -7.76 -4.00
C PHE A 42 -13.72 -6.80 -5.18
N ARG A 43 -13.93 -7.29 -6.40
CA ARG A 43 -13.75 -6.49 -7.60
C ARG A 43 -14.62 -5.23 -7.60
N GLU A 44 -15.91 -5.36 -7.27
CA GLU A 44 -16.84 -4.23 -7.21
C GLU A 44 -16.41 -3.21 -6.17
N GLN A 45 -16.17 -3.62 -4.93
CA GLN A 45 -15.73 -2.72 -3.88
C GLN A 45 -14.41 -2.02 -4.24
N TYR A 46 -13.44 -2.76 -4.77
CA TYR A 46 -12.16 -2.19 -5.15
C TYR A 46 -12.28 -1.16 -6.28
N LEU A 47 -13.02 -1.52 -7.35
CA LEU A 47 -13.19 -0.64 -8.50
C LEU A 47 -13.94 0.64 -8.12
N ASP A 48 -14.98 0.53 -7.32
CA ASP A 48 -15.77 1.67 -6.85
C ASP A 48 -14.93 2.58 -5.93
N ALA A 49 -14.11 2.00 -5.05
CA ALA A 49 -13.22 2.79 -4.19
C ALA A 49 -12.18 3.56 -5.01
N VAL A 50 -11.53 2.91 -5.97
CA VAL A 50 -10.55 3.56 -6.85
C VAL A 50 -11.21 4.65 -7.69
N ALA A 51 -12.39 4.38 -8.27
CA ALA A 51 -13.12 5.37 -9.05
C ALA A 51 -13.51 6.59 -8.21
N ALA A 52 -14.03 6.39 -7.00
CA ALA A 52 -14.38 7.49 -6.10
C ALA A 52 -13.16 8.36 -5.74
N ILE A 53 -12.01 7.73 -5.48
CA ILE A 53 -10.76 8.42 -5.15
C ILE A 53 -10.22 9.20 -6.35
N ILE A 54 -10.22 8.61 -7.54
CA ILE A 54 -9.79 9.29 -8.77
C ILE A 54 -10.70 10.49 -9.06
N ASN A 55 -12.01 10.29 -9.00
CA ASN A 55 -12.99 11.37 -9.22
C ASN A 55 -12.80 12.54 -8.24
N ALA A 56 -12.51 12.26 -6.97
CA ALA A 56 -12.23 13.29 -5.98
C ALA A 56 -10.97 14.10 -6.32
N GLN A 57 -9.91 13.44 -6.78
CA GLN A 57 -8.67 14.09 -7.21
C GLN A 57 -8.88 14.92 -8.48
N GLU A 58 -9.62 14.41 -9.45
CA GLU A 58 -9.97 15.13 -10.67
C GLU A 58 -10.82 16.38 -10.39
N ALA A 59 -11.82 16.24 -9.51
CA ALA A 59 -12.65 17.37 -9.06
C ALA A 59 -11.85 18.44 -8.31
N ALA A 60 -10.80 18.03 -7.60
CA ALA A 60 -9.85 18.93 -6.95
C ALA A 60 -8.86 19.59 -7.94
N GLY A 61 -8.88 19.20 -9.22
CA GLY A 61 -8.04 19.79 -10.26
C GLY A 61 -6.59 19.28 -10.31
N LEU A 62 -6.31 18.10 -9.72
CA LEU A 62 -4.94 17.54 -9.75
C LEU A 62 -4.56 17.08 -11.16
N ASP A 63 -3.36 17.41 -11.61
CA ASP A 63 -2.84 17.05 -12.94
C ASP A 63 -2.49 15.56 -13.02
N ILE A 64 -2.00 14.99 -11.93
CA ILE A 64 -1.61 13.60 -11.81
C ILE A 64 -2.38 13.00 -10.65
N VAL A 65 -3.07 11.88 -10.89
CA VAL A 65 -3.88 11.20 -9.89
C VAL A 65 -3.21 9.92 -9.39
N THR A 66 -3.75 9.32 -8.33
CA THR A 66 -3.31 8.04 -7.77
C THR A 66 -4.50 7.13 -7.55
N ASP A 67 -4.26 5.83 -7.39
CA ASP A 67 -5.27 4.85 -6.96
C ASP A 67 -5.64 5.00 -5.47
N GLY A 68 -5.09 6.00 -4.79
CA GLY A 68 -5.26 6.23 -3.36
C GLY A 68 -4.68 5.15 -2.48
N ASP A 69 -3.81 4.32 -3.05
CA ASP A 69 -3.31 3.12 -2.39
C ASP A 69 -4.42 2.14 -1.97
N SER A 70 -5.51 2.05 -2.71
CA SER A 70 -6.72 1.26 -2.38
C SER A 70 -6.54 -0.26 -2.47
N ARG A 71 -5.37 -0.75 -2.89
CA ARG A 71 -5.02 -2.18 -2.98
C ARG A 71 -4.97 -2.90 -1.63
N PHE A 72 -5.47 -2.35 -0.59
CA PHE A 72 -5.05 -2.59 0.76
C PHE A 72 -5.95 -3.40 1.66
N ASP A 73 -5.38 -3.65 2.80
CA ASP A 73 -5.98 -4.35 3.90
C ASP A 73 -6.82 -3.44 4.79
N LEU A 74 -7.63 -4.05 5.65
CA LEU A 74 -8.65 -3.43 6.49
C LEU A 74 -8.13 -2.39 7.48
N ALA A 75 -6.83 -2.22 7.59
CA ALA A 75 -6.29 -1.35 8.61
C ALA A 75 -6.37 0.13 8.21
N VAL A 76 -7.10 0.88 8.99
CA VAL A 76 -7.07 2.33 8.99
C VAL A 76 -5.64 2.82 9.22
N GLY A 77 -5.27 3.95 8.62
CA GLY A 77 -3.97 4.56 8.86
C GLY A 77 -2.82 4.10 7.97
N GLY A 78 -3.09 3.44 6.86
CA GLY A 78 -2.08 3.23 5.80
C GLY A 78 -1.12 2.08 6.02
N LYS A 79 -1.51 1.05 6.77
CA LYS A 79 -0.76 -0.22 6.84
C LYS A 79 -0.40 -0.78 5.48
N SER A 80 -1.16 -0.45 4.53
CA SER A 80 -1.25 -1.00 3.23
C SER A 80 -0.05 -0.77 2.34
N TRP A 81 0.57 0.41 2.37
CA TRP A 81 1.61 0.72 1.40
C TRP A 81 2.90 -0.10 1.61
N PHE A 82 3.21 -0.55 2.83
CA PHE A 82 4.34 -1.42 3.09
C PHE A 82 3.95 -2.85 3.45
N PHE A 83 2.77 -3.09 4.00
CA PHE A 83 2.25 -4.45 4.23
C PHE A 83 2.02 -5.20 2.93
N TYR A 84 1.53 -4.51 1.91
CA TYR A 84 1.32 -5.14 0.61
C TYR A 84 2.55 -5.90 0.09
N PRO A 85 3.76 -5.30 0.01
CA PRO A 85 4.95 -6.05 -0.37
C PRO A 85 5.40 -7.06 0.69
N ILE A 86 5.31 -6.76 1.98
CA ILE A 86 5.71 -7.68 3.05
C ILE A 86 4.93 -9.00 2.99
N GLU A 87 3.64 -8.94 2.77
CA GLU A 87 2.79 -10.14 2.69
C GLU A 87 2.96 -10.94 1.39
N ARG A 88 3.65 -10.41 0.38
CA ARG A 88 3.76 -10.99 -0.97
C ARG A 88 5.18 -11.28 -1.42
N ILE A 89 6.17 -10.82 -0.73
CA ILE A 89 7.56 -11.20 -0.98
C ILE A 89 7.81 -12.58 -0.39
N ASP A 90 8.18 -13.53 -1.25
CA ASP A 90 8.55 -14.87 -0.79
C ASP A 90 9.76 -14.81 0.14
N GLY A 91 9.74 -15.64 1.18
CA GLY A 91 10.76 -15.68 2.21
C GLY A 91 10.43 -14.86 3.46
N ILE A 92 9.38 -14.03 3.41
CA ILE A 92 8.84 -13.34 4.58
C ILE A 92 7.67 -14.14 5.13
N GLU A 93 7.72 -14.49 6.41
CA GLU A 93 6.69 -15.30 7.07
C GLU A 93 6.30 -14.72 8.42
N GLY A 94 5.04 -14.28 8.51
CA GLY A 94 4.51 -13.69 9.73
C GLY A 94 5.07 -12.29 10.04
N HIS A 95 4.68 -11.78 11.19
CA HIS A 95 5.06 -10.46 11.67
C HIS A 95 5.62 -10.55 13.09
N ARG A 96 6.58 -9.70 13.37
CA ARG A 96 7.12 -9.58 14.73
C ARG A 96 6.28 -8.62 15.55
N ASP A 97 5.85 -9.05 16.72
CA ASP A 97 5.21 -8.17 17.69
C ASP A 97 6.22 -7.16 18.23
N THR A 98 6.02 -5.89 17.91
CA THR A 98 6.84 -4.77 18.36
C THR A 98 6.21 -4.00 19.52
N SER A 99 5.06 -4.48 20.04
CA SER A 99 4.28 -3.77 21.05
C SER A 99 5.04 -3.48 22.36
N ARG A 100 6.12 -4.20 22.62
CA ARG A 100 6.97 -4.06 23.81
C ARG A 100 8.30 -3.38 23.60
N GLY A 101 8.58 -2.90 22.37
CA GLY A 101 9.89 -2.36 22.01
C GLY A 101 9.99 -0.84 22.07
N TRP A 102 10.49 -0.29 20.98
CA TRP A 102 10.76 1.13 20.74
C TRP A 102 9.62 2.08 21.14
N MET A 103 8.38 1.64 21.04
CA MET A 103 7.19 2.47 21.27
C MET A 103 6.70 2.47 22.73
N SER A 104 7.25 1.64 23.61
CA SER A 104 6.88 1.61 25.05
C SER A 104 7.20 2.91 25.79
N ARG A 105 7.93 3.83 25.18
CA ARG A 105 8.31 5.14 25.73
C ARG A 105 7.27 6.24 25.46
N HIS A 106 6.26 5.97 24.66
CA HIS A 106 5.23 6.94 24.30
C HIS A 106 3.87 6.52 24.85
N ASP A 107 3.06 7.50 25.20
CA ASP A 107 1.67 7.26 25.62
C ASP A 107 0.83 6.80 24.43
N LEU A 108 0.94 5.51 24.13
CA LEU A 108 0.29 4.87 23.01
C LEU A 108 -0.98 4.18 23.52
N ARG A 109 -2.09 4.87 23.35
CA ARG A 109 -3.43 4.36 23.67
C ARG A 109 -4.31 4.39 22.44
N PRO A 110 -5.28 3.49 22.32
CA PRO A 110 -6.29 3.53 21.25
C PRO A 110 -6.86 4.96 21.10
N GLY A 111 -6.99 5.42 19.86
CA GLY A 111 -7.44 6.78 19.53
C GLY A 111 -6.34 7.84 19.51
N LYS A 112 -5.09 7.50 19.77
CA LYS A 112 -3.94 8.38 19.52
C LYS A 112 -3.36 8.10 18.13
N ILE A 113 -2.99 9.15 17.41
CA ILE A 113 -2.45 9.03 16.06
C ILE A 113 -1.21 8.13 15.99
N LEU A 114 -0.37 8.15 17.02
CA LEU A 114 0.81 7.29 17.11
C LEU A 114 0.45 5.83 17.39
N TRP A 115 -0.70 5.54 17.99
CA TRP A 115 -1.19 4.17 18.15
C TRP A 115 -1.49 3.52 16.80
N GLU A 116 -2.21 4.22 15.93
CA GLU A 116 -2.53 3.71 14.59
C GLU A 116 -1.27 3.48 13.75
N VAL A 117 -0.29 4.39 13.86
CA VAL A 117 1.02 4.22 13.21
C VAL A 117 1.76 3.00 13.76
N GLN A 118 1.69 2.76 15.08
CA GLN A 118 2.32 1.59 15.69
C GLN A 118 1.66 0.28 15.28
N GLU A 119 0.34 0.21 15.32
CA GLU A 119 -0.37 -0.97 14.84
C GLU A 119 -0.08 -1.24 13.36
N ALA A 120 0.16 -0.17 12.61
CA ALA A 120 0.60 -0.30 11.24
C ALA A 120 2.03 -0.84 11.09
N TYR A 121 2.88 -0.69 12.08
CA TYR A 121 4.28 -1.08 11.99
C TYR A 121 4.55 -2.44 12.65
N GLN A 122 4.37 -3.50 11.89
CA GLN A 122 4.73 -4.86 12.31
C GLN A 122 5.75 -5.43 11.31
N PRO A 123 7.04 -5.47 11.66
CA PRO A 123 8.08 -5.98 10.77
C PRO A 123 7.77 -7.41 10.32
N GLY A 124 7.84 -7.64 9.01
CA GLY A 124 7.82 -8.98 8.46
C GLY A 124 9.09 -9.73 8.83
N ILE A 125 8.99 -11.03 9.12
CA ILE A 125 10.13 -11.86 9.52
C ILE A 125 10.69 -12.57 8.28
N VAL A 126 11.95 -12.32 7.95
CA VAL A 126 12.67 -13.01 6.88
C VAL A 126 13.13 -14.37 7.39
N LYS A 127 12.50 -15.46 6.94
CA LYS A 127 12.80 -16.83 7.36
C LYS A 127 13.45 -17.69 6.29
N ARG A 128 13.38 -17.26 5.04
CA ARG A 128 13.96 -17.94 3.87
C ARG A 128 14.59 -16.94 2.93
N LYS A 129 15.28 -17.41 1.92
CA LYS A 129 15.75 -16.58 0.81
C LYS A 129 14.61 -15.75 0.25
N LEU A 130 14.83 -14.43 0.14
CA LEU A 130 13.83 -13.53 -0.44
C LEU A 130 13.72 -13.74 -1.96
N GLU A 131 12.50 -13.88 -2.43
CA GLU A 131 12.15 -13.94 -3.85
C GLU A 131 10.98 -13.00 -4.15
N ARG A 132 10.74 -12.74 -5.44
CA ARG A 132 9.84 -11.67 -5.87
C ARG A 132 8.39 -11.79 -5.37
N GLY A 133 7.84 -12.98 -5.33
CA GLY A 133 6.42 -13.19 -5.02
C GLY A 133 5.43 -12.46 -5.96
N PRO A 134 4.11 -12.55 -5.71
CA PRO A 134 3.06 -12.00 -6.56
C PRO A 134 2.76 -10.51 -6.26
N LEU A 135 3.71 -9.62 -6.45
CA LEU A 135 3.54 -8.17 -6.19
C LEU A 135 2.53 -7.50 -7.13
N GLU A 136 2.47 -7.89 -8.39
CA GLU A 136 1.48 -7.48 -9.40
C GLU A 136 1.22 -5.96 -9.53
N TYR A 137 2.18 -5.12 -9.22
CA TYR A 137 2.07 -3.66 -9.25
C TYR A 137 1.58 -3.10 -10.59
N THR A 138 2.04 -3.70 -11.69
CA THR A 138 1.60 -3.28 -13.03
C THR A 138 0.10 -3.50 -13.23
N ALA A 139 -0.44 -4.62 -12.73
CA ALA A 139 -1.87 -4.90 -12.85
C ALA A 139 -2.71 -3.89 -12.03
N ILE A 140 -2.26 -3.55 -10.83
CA ILE A 140 -2.91 -2.57 -9.97
C ILE A 140 -2.92 -1.19 -10.64
N TRP A 141 -1.77 -0.74 -11.14
CA TRP A 141 -1.65 0.53 -11.86
C TRP A 141 -2.54 0.57 -13.11
N GLN A 142 -2.59 -0.52 -13.89
CA GLN A 142 -3.41 -0.61 -15.09
C GLN A 142 -4.91 -0.47 -14.80
N VAL A 143 -5.38 -0.97 -13.67
CA VAL A 143 -6.78 -0.80 -13.26
C VAL A 143 -7.09 0.68 -13.06
N ALA A 144 -6.28 1.39 -12.29
CA ALA A 144 -6.46 2.82 -12.05
C ALA A 144 -6.36 3.64 -13.35
N GLN A 145 -5.35 3.36 -14.20
CA GLN A 145 -5.16 4.11 -15.46
C GLN A 145 -6.31 3.95 -16.46
N ARG A 146 -7.09 2.88 -16.37
CA ARG A 146 -8.29 2.70 -17.22
C ARG A 146 -9.49 3.53 -16.78
N MET A 147 -9.42 4.14 -15.61
CA MET A 147 -10.51 4.93 -15.02
C MET A 147 -10.35 6.44 -15.25
N THR A 148 -9.25 6.88 -15.84
CA THR A 148 -8.93 8.29 -16.02
C THR A 148 -8.07 8.52 -17.26
N ASP A 149 -8.26 9.68 -17.89
CA ASP A 149 -7.37 10.18 -18.96
C ASP A 149 -6.14 10.89 -18.39
N ARG A 150 -6.11 11.19 -17.09
CA ARG A 150 -4.95 11.78 -16.43
C ARG A 150 -3.87 10.74 -16.17
N PRO A 151 -2.60 11.16 -16.11
CA PRO A 151 -1.53 10.26 -15.70
C PRO A 151 -1.75 9.72 -14.30
N VAL A 152 -1.61 8.40 -14.12
CA VAL A 152 -1.66 7.77 -12.80
C VAL A 152 -0.26 7.58 -12.25
N LYS A 153 0.01 8.19 -11.09
CA LYS A 153 1.20 7.95 -10.29
C LYS A 153 0.98 6.75 -9.37
N PHE A 154 1.88 5.80 -9.40
CA PHE A 154 1.88 4.64 -8.50
C PHE A 154 2.98 4.78 -7.45
N GLY A 155 2.61 4.67 -6.19
CA GLY A 155 3.53 4.70 -5.06
C GLY A 155 3.97 3.30 -4.64
N ALA A 156 5.24 3.13 -4.33
CA ALA A 156 5.79 1.92 -3.72
C ALA A 156 6.95 2.28 -2.79
N ILE A 157 7.17 1.43 -1.79
CA ILE A 157 8.32 1.58 -0.90
C ILE A 157 9.61 1.24 -1.66
N CYS A 158 10.67 2.01 -1.47
CA CYS A 158 11.98 1.68 -2.01
C CYS A 158 12.65 0.55 -1.23
N ALA A 159 13.51 -0.22 -1.90
CA ALA A 159 14.13 -1.40 -1.32
C ALA A 159 14.91 -1.14 0.00
N PRO A 160 15.72 -0.09 0.14
CA PRO A 160 16.39 0.18 1.42
C PRO A 160 15.43 0.46 2.57
N ALA A 161 14.37 1.21 2.33
CA ALA A 161 13.36 1.48 3.35
C ALA A 161 12.59 0.19 3.73
N LEU A 162 12.22 -0.64 2.75
CA LEU A 162 11.60 -1.93 3.02
C LEU A 162 12.52 -2.83 3.84
N ALA A 163 13.81 -2.93 3.47
CA ALA A 163 14.79 -3.74 4.19
C ALA A 163 14.93 -3.31 5.66
N SER A 164 14.92 -2.01 5.95
CA SER A 164 14.97 -1.49 7.32
C SER A 164 13.72 -1.81 8.16
N MET A 165 12.63 -2.21 7.51
CA MET A 165 11.36 -2.58 8.13
C MET A 165 11.19 -4.09 8.30
N LEU A 166 12.18 -4.89 7.92
CA LEU A 166 12.14 -6.34 8.05
C LEU A 166 12.97 -6.81 9.25
N TRP A 167 12.54 -7.91 9.86
CA TRP A 167 13.30 -8.62 10.87
C TRP A 167 14.00 -9.82 10.24
N ASN A 168 15.35 -9.76 10.17
CA ASN A 168 16.13 -10.80 9.52
C ASN A 168 16.45 -11.95 10.51
N GLU A 169 15.97 -13.16 10.18
CA GLU A 169 16.33 -14.41 10.86
C GLU A 169 17.08 -15.39 9.93
N PHE A 170 17.21 -15.06 8.64
CA PHE A 170 17.75 -15.97 7.64
C PHE A 170 19.17 -15.60 7.19
N TYR A 171 19.40 -14.35 6.82
CA TYR A 171 20.71 -13.92 6.34
C TYR A 171 21.64 -13.69 7.53
N LYS A 172 22.87 -14.20 7.41
CA LYS A 172 23.93 -13.91 8.40
C LYS A 172 24.45 -12.51 8.14
N GLU A 173 24.72 -11.79 9.22
CA GLU A 173 25.52 -10.57 9.15
C GLU A 173 26.96 -11.01 8.88
N ASP A 174 27.57 -10.50 7.79
CA ASP A 174 28.99 -10.63 7.48
C ASP A 174 29.80 -9.56 8.24
#